data_578db5c1f0cf91fcbefab7e68e1c2317
#
_entry.id   578db5c1f0cf91fcbefab7e68e1c2317
#
_cell.length_a   1.000
_cell.length_b   1.000
_cell.length_c   1.000
_cell.angle_alpha   90.00
_cell.angle_beta   90.00
_cell.angle_gamma   90.00
#
_symmetry.space_group_name_H-M   'P 1'
#
loop_
_entity.id
_entity.type
_entity.pdbx_description
1 polymer ?
#
loop_
_entity_poly.entity_id
_entity_poly.type
_entity_poly.pdbx_seq_one_letter_code
_entity_poly.pdbx_strand_id
1 'polypeptide(L)'
;MRRNNPMETLGLNIVDFIIIFTIVSSGIFALFRGIIIEILSLFLWAFAFFISISLEPSFTSQIIQYLKNNDLASALAYFLIFLGVMVLGTLTIRLLKKLINWSGWSSADKFLGVLFGLLRGFVIIVAIFYLLPSQLLTSDVMTASKISPFFIQVAPAIAEFILDNFVRSIE
;
A
#
# COMPACT_ATOMS: atom_id res chain seq x y z
N MET A 1 -15.70 -34.44 -20.31
CA MET A 1 -14.88 -33.34 -20.84
C MET A 1 -14.40 -32.52 -19.68
N ARG A 2 -13.15 -32.72 -19.20
CA ARG A 2 -12.52 -31.81 -18.22
C ARG A 2 -12.25 -30.50 -18.95
N ARG A 3 -12.88 -29.42 -18.53
CA ARG A 3 -12.47 -28.08 -18.95
C ARG A 3 -11.06 -27.88 -18.40
N ASN A 4 -10.08 -27.91 -19.29
CA ASN A 4 -8.70 -27.50 -18.96
C ASN A 4 -8.78 -26.02 -18.57
N ASN A 5 -8.79 -25.76 -17.28
CA ASN A 5 -8.62 -24.40 -16.76
C ASN A 5 -7.21 -23.94 -17.16
N PRO A 6 -7.03 -22.81 -17.85
CA PRO A 6 -5.71 -22.30 -18.20
C PRO A 6 -4.79 -22.12 -16.98
N MET A 7 -5.35 -22.06 -15.78
CA MET A 7 -4.61 -21.99 -14.51
C MET A 7 -3.95 -23.34 -14.13
N GLU A 8 -4.53 -24.49 -14.50
CA GLU A 8 -3.91 -25.81 -14.27
C GLU A 8 -2.68 -26.06 -15.17
N THR A 9 -2.61 -25.42 -16.34
CA THR A 9 -1.46 -25.58 -17.25
C THR A 9 -0.20 -24.89 -16.77
N LEU A 10 -0.33 -23.81 -15.98
CA LEU A 10 0.80 -23.10 -15.36
C LEU A 10 1.14 -23.63 -13.97
N GLY A 11 0.28 -24.49 -13.38
CA GLY A 11 0.41 -24.98 -12.01
C GLY A 11 0.44 -23.86 -10.97
N LEU A 12 -0.21 -22.72 -11.28
CA LEU A 12 -0.35 -21.57 -10.38
C LEU A 12 -1.68 -21.67 -9.63
N ASN A 13 -1.64 -21.31 -8.35
CA ASN A 13 -2.81 -21.23 -7.49
C ASN A 13 -3.42 -19.81 -7.53
N ILE A 14 -4.63 -19.67 -6.99
CA ILE A 14 -5.32 -18.38 -6.84
C ILE A 14 -4.47 -17.35 -6.07
N VAL A 15 -3.71 -17.78 -5.07
CA VAL A 15 -2.79 -16.94 -4.29
C VAL A 15 -1.68 -16.39 -5.17
N ASP A 16 -1.06 -17.23 -6.01
CA ASP A 16 -0.03 -16.81 -6.96
C ASP A 16 -0.59 -15.72 -7.90
N PHE A 17 -1.82 -15.93 -8.35
CA PHE A 17 -2.48 -14.98 -9.24
C PHE A 17 -2.74 -13.63 -8.57
N ILE A 18 -3.19 -13.64 -7.32
CA ILE A 18 -3.41 -12.42 -6.52
C ILE A 18 -2.09 -11.67 -6.32
N ILE A 19 -1.01 -12.38 -5.97
CA ILE A 19 0.33 -11.80 -5.77
C ILE A 19 0.81 -11.13 -7.06
N ILE A 20 0.83 -11.88 -8.17
CA ILE A 20 1.27 -11.37 -9.47
C ILE A 20 0.40 -10.20 -9.91
N PHE A 21 -0.91 -10.34 -9.81
CA PHE A 21 -1.86 -9.29 -10.19
C PHE A 21 -1.63 -8.00 -9.39
N THR A 22 -1.40 -8.09 -8.08
CA THR A 22 -1.15 -6.93 -7.23
C THR A 22 0.14 -6.22 -7.63
N ILE A 23 1.23 -6.97 -7.83
CA ILE A 23 2.53 -6.40 -8.19
C ILE A 23 2.48 -5.78 -9.60
N VAL A 24 1.95 -6.52 -10.56
CA VAL A 24 1.88 -6.07 -11.96
C VAL A 24 0.95 -4.89 -12.14
N SER A 25 -0.24 -4.94 -11.54
CA SER A 25 -1.18 -3.81 -11.60
C SER A 25 -0.60 -2.55 -10.97
N SER A 26 0.11 -2.67 -9.85
CA SER A 26 0.82 -1.55 -9.22
C SER A 26 1.86 -0.92 -10.17
N GLY A 27 2.63 -1.74 -10.91
CA GLY A 27 3.57 -1.27 -11.93
C GLY A 27 2.87 -0.60 -13.12
N ILE A 28 1.79 -1.19 -13.62
CA ILE A 28 1.01 -0.63 -14.73
C ILE A 28 0.40 0.73 -14.34
N PHE A 29 -0.18 0.85 -13.16
CA PHE A 29 -0.71 2.14 -12.69
C PHE A 29 0.38 3.21 -12.59
N ALA A 30 1.58 2.83 -12.14
CA ALA A 30 2.72 3.74 -12.05
C ALA A 30 3.22 4.18 -13.43
N LEU A 31 3.12 3.34 -14.47
CA LEU A 31 3.45 3.71 -15.86
C LEU A 31 2.65 4.93 -16.35
N PHE A 32 1.37 5.00 -15.96
CA PHE A 32 0.50 6.14 -16.34
C PHE A 32 0.73 7.39 -15.49
N ARG A 33 1.33 7.24 -14.31
CA ARG A 33 1.54 8.34 -13.36
C ARG A 33 2.93 8.94 -13.45
N GLY A 34 3.95 8.13 -13.67
CA GLY A 34 5.37 8.49 -13.59
C GLY A 34 5.89 8.52 -12.15
N ILE A 35 7.24 8.45 -12.02
CA ILE A 35 7.89 8.34 -10.69
C ILE A 35 7.63 9.55 -9.80
N ILE A 36 7.60 10.76 -10.36
CA ILE A 36 7.41 11.99 -9.57
C ILE A 36 6.05 11.97 -8.88
N ILE A 37 5.00 11.55 -9.58
CA ILE A 37 3.66 11.44 -8.99
C ILE A 37 3.60 10.35 -7.92
N GLU A 38 4.30 9.23 -8.12
CA GLU A 38 4.37 8.16 -7.12
C GLU A 38 5.09 8.62 -5.84
N ILE A 39 6.20 9.35 -5.98
CA ILE A 39 6.91 9.95 -4.85
C ILE A 39 6.02 10.96 -4.11
N LEU A 40 5.37 11.88 -4.84
CA LEU A 40 4.44 12.84 -4.25
C LEU A 40 3.27 12.16 -3.54
N SER A 41 2.77 11.04 -4.09
CA SER A 41 1.73 10.24 -3.44
C SER A 41 2.20 9.67 -2.10
N LEU A 42 3.42 9.13 -2.02
CA LEU A 42 3.97 8.62 -0.76
C LEU A 42 4.14 9.73 0.29
N PHE A 43 4.66 10.88 -0.13
CA PHE A 43 4.72 12.04 0.76
C PHE A 43 3.35 12.45 1.25
N LEU A 44 2.34 12.44 0.37
CA LEU A 44 0.96 12.74 0.76
C LEU A 44 0.42 11.74 1.79
N TRP A 45 0.70 10.43 1.63
CA TRP A 45 0.29 9.42 2.60
C TRP A 45 0.93 9.66 3.97
N ALA A 46 2.25 9.87 4.01
CA ALA A 46 2.97 10.17 5.25
C ALA A 46 2.45 11.47 5.89
N PHE A 47 2.23 12.50 5.09
CA PHE A 47 1.70 13.78 5.54
C PHE A 47 0.29 13.66 6.09
N ALA A 48 -0.60 12.94 5.39
CA ALA A 48 -1.97 12.69 5.83
C ALA A 48 -2.01 11.95 7.17
N PHE A 49 -1.14 10.93 7.32
CA PHE A 49 -0.99 10.19 8.57
C PHE A 49 -0.56 11.11 9.72
N PHE A 50 0.49 11.91 9.50
CA PHE A 50 1.00 12.84 10.50
C PHE A 50 -0.02 13.91 10.91
N ILE A 51 -0.70 14.52 9.94
CA ILE A 51 -1.75 15.51 10.19
C ILE A 51 -2.93 14.87 10.95
N SER A 52 -3.29 13.63 10.62
CA SER A 52 -4.38 12.92 11.30
C SER A 52 -4.07 12.69 12.77
N ILE A 53 -2.85 12.27 13.11
CA ILE A 53 -2.43 12.13 14.52
C ILE A 53 -2.46 13.48 15.23
N SER A 54 -1.97 14.54 14.57
CA SER A 54 -1.85 15.86 15.20
C SER A 54 -3.20 16.53 15.48
N LEU A 55 -4.18 16.34 14.60
CA LEU A 55 -5.50 16.98 14.69
C LEU A 55 -6.57 16.10 15.34
N GLU A 56 -6.35 14.78 15.45
CA GLU A 56 -7.31 13.83 16.01
C GLU A 56 -7.86 14.28 17.38
N PRO A 57 -7.06 14.71 18.38
CA PRO A 57 -7.60 15.07 19.70
C PRO A 57 -8.60 16.24 19.64
N SER A 58 -8.34 17.21 18.76
CA SER A 58 -9.23 18.36 18.60
C SER A 58 -10.57 18.01 17.95
N PHE A 59 -10.55 17.08 16.98
CA PHE A 59 -11.75 16.60 16.31
C PHE A 59 -12.53 15.60 17.16
N THR A 60 -11.85 14.72 17.88
CA THR A 60 -12.47 13.77 18.82
C THR A 60 -13.31 14.48 19.86
N SER A 61 -12.81 15.58 20.42
CA SER A 61 -13.57 16.37 21.42
C SER A 61 -14.90 16.92 20.91
N GLN A 62 -15.02 17.14 19.60
CA GLN A 62 -16.26 17.59 18.97
C GLN A 62 -17.20 16.41 18.62
N ILE A 63 -16.62 15.28 18.21
CA ILE A 63 -17.39 14.11 17.77
C ILE A 63 -17.95 13.30 18.94
N ILE A 64 -17.24 13.25 20.06
CA ILE A 64 -17.62 12.44 21.23
C ILE A 64 -18.99 12.82 21.82
N GLN A 65 -19.38 14.09 21.71
CA GLN A 65 -20.69 14.53 22.17
C GLN A 65 -21.87 13.90 21.39
N TYR A 66 -21.62 13.42 20.18
CA TYR A 66 -22.62 12.73 19.35
C TYR A 66 -22.54 11.21 19.51
N LEU A 67 -21.34 10.63 19.59
CA LEU A 67 -21.14 9.18 19.60
C LEU A 67 -21.14 8.56 21.01
N LYS A 68 -20.88 9.34 22.05
CA LYS A 68 -20.81 8.90 23.47
C LYS A 68 -19.82 7.74 23.72
N ASN A 69 -18.95 7.44 22.76
CA ASN A 69 -17.92 6.42 22.84
C ASN A 69 -16.60 7.02 22.36
N ASN A 70 -15.62 7.07 23.24
CA ASN A 70 -14.34 7.74 22.98
C ASN A 70 -13.55 7.07 21.85
N ASP A 71 -13.48 5.73 21.86
CA ASP A 71 -12.68 4.97 20.87
C ASP A 71 -13.26 5.13 19.46
N LEU A 72 -14.59 5.08 19.33
CA LEU A 72 -15.27 5.30 18.07
C LEU A 72 -15.14 6.74 17.59
N ALA A 73 -15.21 7.71 18.50
CA ALA A 73 -15.02 9.13 18.15
C ALA A 73 -13.61 9.41 17.66
N SER A 74 -12.59 8.84 18.33
CA SER A 74 -11.19 8.93 17.94
C SER A 74 -10.93 8.26 16.56
N ALA A 75 -11.39 7.03 16.38
CA ALA A 75 -11.24 6.32 15.10
C ALA A 75 -11.92 7.07 13.93
N LEU A 76 -13.12 7.63 14.17
CA LEU A 76 -13.85 8.39 13.16
C LEU A 76 -13.15 9.73 12.86
N ALA A 77 -12.68 10.44 13.89
CA ALA A 77 -11.92 11.67 13.72
C ALA A 77 -10.67 11.43 12.87
N TYR A 78 -9.89 10.41 13.23
CA TYR A 78 -8.69 10.01 12.52
C TYR A 78 -9.00 9.72 11.04
N PHE A 79 -10.01 8.90 10.78
CA PHE A 79 -10.41 8.52 9.43
C PHE A 79 -10.87 9.73 8.60
N LEU A 80 -11.69 10.61 9.16
CA LEU A 80 -12.20 11.80 8.45
C LEU A 80 -11.09 12.78 8.11
N ILE A 81 -10.16 13.04 9.04
CA ILE A 81 -9.02 13.92 8.80
C ILE A 81 -8.13 13.30 7.71
N PHE A 82 -7.78 12.02 7.84
CA PHE A 82 -6.97 11.32 6.87
C PHE A 82 -7.59 11.38 5.46
N LEU A 83 -8.87 11.07 5.36
CA LEU A 83 -9.58 11.11 4.10
C LEU A 83 -9.62 12.54 3.51
N GLY A 84 -9.89 13.55 4.33
CA GLY A 84 -9.90 14.95 3.94
C GLY A 84 -8.55 15.39 3.36
N VAL A 85 -7.47 15.12 4.08
CA VAL A 85 -6.10 15.44 3.63
C VAL A 85 -5.76 14.67 2.34
N MET A 86 -6.13 13.40 2.24
CA MET A 86 -5.90 12.59 1.04
C MET A 86 -6.65 13.14 -0.18
N VAL A 87 -7.91 13.56 -0.02
CA VAL A 87 -8.70 14.15 -1.12
C VAL A 87 -8.07 15.47 -1.56
N LEU A 88 -7.82 16.40 -0.64
CA LEU A 88 -7.24 17.71 -0.95
C LEU A 88 -5.83 17.57 -1.57
N GLY A 89 -5.00 16.74 -0.98
CA GLY A 89 -3.64 16.49 -1.48
C GLY A 89 -3.63 15.84 -2.87
N THR A 90 -4.53 14.88 -3.11
CA THR A 90 -4.67 14.26 -4.45
C THR A 90 -5.11 15.29 -5.50
N LEU A 91 -6.03 16.18 -5.15
CA LEU A 91 -6.42 17.29 -6.04
C LEU A 91 -5.23 18.20 -6.34
N THR A 92 -4.45 18.56 -5.32
CA THR A 92 -3.24 19.37 -5.46
C THR A 92 -2.22 18.69 -6.38
N ILE A 93 -1.94 17.39 -6.18
CA ILE A 93 -1.03 16.62 -7.06
C ILE A 93 -1.54 16.61 -8.50
N ARG A 94 -2.85 16.46 -8.73
CA ARG A 94 -3.43 16.50 -10.08
C ARG A 94 -3.26 17.85 -10.76
N LEU A 95 -3.42 18.95 -10.02
CA LEU A 95 -3.18 20.31 -10.52
C LEU A 95 -1.70 20.53 -10.86
N LEU A 96 -0.80 20.11 -9.97
CA LEU A 96 0.65 20.15 -10.21
C LEU A 96 1.03 19.35 -11.46
N LYS A 97 0.48 18.14 -11.63
CA LYS A 97 0.69 17.31 -12.84
C LYS A 97 0.31 18.07 -14.11
N LYS A 98 -0.81 18.78 -14.10
CA LYS A 98 -1.28 19.55 -15.26
C LYS A 98 -0.31 20.70 -15.62
N LEU A 99 0.30 21.32 -14.61
CA LEU A 99 1.30 22.38 -14.80
C LEU A 99 2.63 21.82 -15.32
N ILE A 100 3.06 20.65 -14.82
CA ILE A 100 4.33 20.03 -15.15
C ILE A 100 4.30 19.32 -16.52
N ASN A 101 3.18 18.78 -16.95
CA ASN A 101 3.02 18.15 -18.28
C ASN A 101 3.38 19.11 -19.45
N TRP A 102 3.52 20.38 -19.18
CA TRP A 102 3.96 21.37 -20.17
C TRP A 102 5.48 21.27 -20.47
N SER A 103 6.25 20.58 -19.65
CA SER A 103 7.71 20.45 -19.78
C SER A 103 8.21 19.12 -20.39
N GLY A 104 7.33 18.31 -21.03
CA GLY A 104 7.74 17.13 -21.80
C GLY A 104 8.40 16.02 -20.95
N TRP A 105 7.60 15.26 -20.22
CA TRP A 105 8.08 14.18 -19.38
C TRP A 105 8.73 13.05 -20.20
N SER A 106 9.99 12.79 -19.89
CA SER A 106 10.84 11.83 -20.57
C SER A 106 10.32 10.39 -20.33
N SER A 107 10.58 9.49 -21.29
CA SER A 107 10.36 8.04 -21.18
C SER A 107 11.02 7.44 -19.92
N ALA A 108 12.09 8.08 -19.43
CA ALA A 108 12.79 7.72 -18.20
C ALA A 108 11.88 7.84 -16.96
N ASP A 109 11.05 8.89 -16.85
CA ASP A 109 10.14 9.07 -15.72
C ASP A 109 9.11 7.93 -15.65
N LYS A 110 8.58 7.51 -16.80
CA LYS A 110 7.63 6.39 -16.89
C LYS A 110 8.29 5.07 -16.53
N PHE A 111 9.49 4.81 -17.03
CA PHE A 111 10.24 3.61 -16.72
C PHE A 111 10.56 3.50 -15.23
N LEU A 112 11.09 4.57 -14.65
CA LEU A 112 11.34 4.64 -13.21
C LEU A 112 10.03 4.54 -12.41
N GLY A 113 8.93 5.09 -12.91
CA GLY A 113 7.60 4.92 -12.33
C GLY A 113 7.17 3.47 -12.24
N VAL A 114 7.36 2.69 -13.32
CA VAL A 114 7.06 1.24 -13.33
C VAL A 114 7.89 0.50 -12.30
N LEU A 115 9.20 0.77 -12.26
CA LEU A 115 10.11 0.12 -11.32
C LEU A 115 9.68 0.39 -9.87
N PHE A 116 9.36 1.65 -9.58
CA PHE A 116 8.83 2.06 -8.28
C PHE A 116 7.48 1.43 -7.96
N GLY A 117 6.58 1.36 -8.95
CA GLY A 117 5.28 0.72 -8.79
C GLY A 117 5.37 -0.78 -8.50
N LEU A 118 6.30 -1.49 -9.17
CA LEU A 118 6.58 -2.90 -8.87
C LEU A 118 7.12 -3.08 -7.45
N LEU A 119 8.08 -2.23 -7.04
CA LEU A 119 8.62 -2.24 -5.69
C LEU A 119 7.52 -1.98 -4.64
N ARG A 120 6.64 -1.01 -4.88
CA ARG A 120 5.48 -0.75 -4.02
C ARG A 120 4.56 -1.96 -3.93
N GLY A 121 4.23 -2.58 -5.07
CA GLY A 121 3.41 -3.78 -5.10
C GLY A 121 4.03 -4.93 -4.29
N PHE A 122 5.34 -5.10 -4.40
CA PHE A 122 6.10 -6.06 -3.59
C PHE A 122 5.99 -5.75 -2.09
N VAL A 123 6.21 -4.50 -1.68
CA VAL A 123 6.11 -4.08 -0.27
C VAL A 123 4.69 -4.29 0.27
N ILE A 124 3.65 -4.03 -0.53
CA ILE A 124 2.25 -4.29 -0.14
C ILE A 124 2.04 -5.78 0.15
N ILE A 125 2.54 -6.68 -0.72
CA ILE A 125 2.43 -8.12 -0.49
C ILE A 125 3.20 -8.55 0.76
N VAL A 126 4.43 -8.03 0.95
CA VAL A 126 5.22 -8.29 2.17
C VAL A 126 4.43 -7.86 3.42
N ALA A 127 3.84 -6.67 3.43
CA ALA A 127 3.03 -6.19 4.54
C ALA A 127 1.79 -7.06 4.79
N ILE A 128 1.10 -7.50 3.73
CA ILE A 128 -0.04 -8.41 3.85
C ILE A 128 0.40 -9.73 4.48
N PHE A 129 1.48 -10.35 4.00
CA PHE A 129 1.98 -11.62 4.55
C PHE A 129 2.45 -11.50 5.99
N TYR A 130 3.03 -10.37 6.38
CA TYR A 130 3.43 -10.09 7.76
C TYR A 130 2.23 -9.96 8.70
N LEU A 131 1.14 -9.35 8.24
CA LEU A 131 -0.07 -9.12 9.04
C LEU A 131 -1.02 -10.33 9.07
N LEU A 132 -0.85 -11.29 8.16
CA LEU A 132 -1.71 -12.47 8.09
C LEU A 132 -1.51 -13.37 9.32
N PRO A 133 -2.62 -13.84 9.94
CA PRO A 133 -2.54 -14.83 11.02
C PRO A 133 -1.87 -16.13 10.57
N SER A 134 -1.10 -16.75 11.46
CA SER A 134 -0.37 -18.00 11.20
C SER A 134 -1.27 -19.14 10.68
N GLN A 135 -2.54 -19.19 11.13
CA GLN A 135 -3.52 -20.17 10.68
C GLN A 135 -3.83 -20.05 9.18
N LEU A 136 -3.83 -18.82 8.63
CA LEU A 136 -4.04 -18.61 7.21
C LEU A 136 -2.78 -18.95 6.40
N LEU A 137 -1.61 -18.62 6.92
CA LEU A 137 -0.32 -18.91 6.27
C LEU A 137 -0.07 -20.42 6.11
N THR A 138 -0.58 -21.25 7.02
CA THR A 138 -0.49 -22.72 6.99
C THR A 138 -1.64 -23.41 6.27
N SER A 139 -2.58 -22.65 5.70
CA SER A 139 -3.74 -23.23 4.98
C SER A 139 -3.31 -23.93 3.69
N ASP A 140 -4.09 -24.94 3.26
CA ASP A 140 -3.84 -25.71 2.04
C ASP A 140 -3.70 -24.80 0.80
N VAL A 141 -4.45 -23.70 0.74
CA VAL A 141 -4.44 -22.75 -0.36
C VAL A 141 -3.10 -22.03 -0.42
N MET A 142 -2.54 -21.63 0.72
CA MET A 142 -1.23 -20.96 0.82
C MET A 142 -0.08 -21.93 0.53
N THR A 143 -0.14 -23.15 1.07
CA THR A 143 0.90 -24.18 0.88
C THR A 143 0.95 -24.72 -0.55
N ALA A 144 -0.18 -24.73 -1.27
CA ALA A 144 -0.26 -25.10 -2.68
C ALA A 144 0.24 -24.00 -3.64
N SER A 145 0.50 -22.77 -3.16
CA SER A 145 1.05 -21.67 -3.96
C SER A 145 2.56 -21.85 -4.16
N LYS A 146 3.05 -21.51 -5.33
CA LYS A 146 4.51 -21.54 -5.64
C LYS A 146 5.24 -20.30 -5.13
N ILE A 147 4.55 -19.19 -5.03
CA ILE A 147 5.13 -17.87 -4.68
C ILE A 147 4.99 -17.58 -3.19
N SER A 148 3.91 -18.05 -2.56
CA SER A 148 3.63 -17.84 -1.15
C SER A 148 4.78 -18.22 -0.20
N PRO A 149 5.49 -19.39 -0.35
CA PRO A 149 6.58 -19.74 0.54
C PRO A 149 7.70 -18.71 0.59
N PHE A 150 7.97 -18.05 -0.54
CA PHE A 150 8.96 -16.96 -0.59
C PHE A 150 8.53 -15.79 0.33
N PHE A 151 7.27 -15.35 0.25
CA PHE A 151 6.79 -14.23 1.07
C PHE A 151 6.63 -14.61 2.54
N ILE A 152 6.28 -15.86 2.85
CA ILE A 152 6.22 -16.37 4.24
C ILE A 152 7.59 -16.24 4.93
N GLN A 153 8.69 -16.47 4.20
CA GLN A 153 10.04 -16.36 4.74
C GLN A 153 10.55 -14.91 4.76
N VAL A 154 10.29 -14.17 3.70
CA VAL A 154 10.85 -12.83 3.50
C VAL A 154 10.13 -11.76 4.33
N ALA A 155 8.80 -11.89 4.52
CA ALA A 155 8.04 -10.87 5.21
C ALA A 155 8.46 -10.65 6.67
N PRO A 156 8.64 -11.69 7.52
CA PRO A 156 9.16 -11.51 8.87
C PRO A 156 10.58 -10.93 8.88
N ALA A 157 11.46 -11.42 8.01
CA ALA A 157 12.85 -10.97 7.95
C ALA A 157 12.97 -9.48 7.59
N ILE A 158 12.17 -9.00 6.64
CA ILE A 158 12.13 -7.57 6.29
C ILE A 158 11.56 -6.75 7.45
N ALA A 159 10.50 -7.23 8.10
CA ALA A 159 9.88 -6.52 9.21
C ALA A 159 10.84 -6.40 10.40
N GLU A 160 11.51 -7.48 10.79
CA GLU A 160 12.52 -7.47 11.84
C GLU A 160 13.67 -6.53 11.50
N PHE A 161 14.18 -6.56 10.27
CA PHE A 161 15.25 -5.66 9.84
C PHE A 161 14.84 -4.18 9.95
N ILE A 162 13.60 -3.84 9.55
CA ILE A 162 13.10 -2.47 9.63
C ILE A 162 12.91 -2.05 11.09
N LEU A 163 12.33 -2.90 11.93
CA LEU A 163 12.07 -2.61 13.33
C LEU A 163 13.37 -2.45 14.12
N ASP A 164 14.35 -3.33 13.93
CA ASP A 164 15.66 -3.26 14.58
C ASP A 164 16.40 -1.95 14.24
N ASN A 165 16.42 -1.57 12.94
CA ASN A 165 17.08 -0.34 12.55
C ASN A 165 16.32 0.90 13.02
N PHE A 166 14.99 0.84 13.08
CA PHE A 166 14.17 1.93 13.59
C PHE A 166 14.38 2.12 15.10
N VAL A 167 14.35 1.05 15.87
CA VAL A 167 14.58 1.10 17.33
C VAL A 167 15.97 1.64 17.65
N ARG A 168 17.02 1.16 16.96
CA ARG A 168 18.40 1.67 17.13
C ARG A 168 18.59 3.14 16.75
N SER A 169 17.70 3.70 15.92
CA SER A 169 17.78 5.11 15.50
C SER A 169 17.16 6.08 16.51
N ILE A 170 16.42 5.57 17.49
CA ILE A 170 15.74 6.35 18.54
C ILE A 170 16.43 6.22 19.92
N GLU A 171 17.35 5.29 20.07
CA GLU A 171 18.27 5.19 21.23
C GLU A 171 19.52 6.08 21.02
#